data_414c735e5642a8d911498f4848b5e3cc
#
_entry.id   414c735e5642a8d911498f4848b5e3cc
#
_cell.length_a   1.000
_cell.length_b   1.000
_cell.length_c   1.000
_cell.angle_alpha   90.00
_cell.angle_beta   90.00
_cell.angle_gamma   90.00
#
_symmetry.space_group_name_H-M   'P 1'
#
loop_
_entity.id
_entity.type
_entity.pdbx_description
1 polymer ?
#
loop_
_entity_poly.entity_id
_entity_poly.type
_entity_poly.pdbx_seq_one_letter_code
_entity_poly.pdbx_strand_id
1 'polypeptide(L)'
;MKLLEERIKKDGVVLPGNVLKVNQFLNHQIDPELMYKMGEEFARLFKDEEITKIITVESSGIAPAVMTGLVMKLPVVFARKHKSLTLVDNLYTSDVYSYTKKVTNTISVDKRFLTSDDKVLIIDDFLANGQAVQGIFNICDAAGAEIKGVGIVIEKSFQEGAKIIHDRGVRLESLAVISSFDDNQVHFEGEE
;
A
#
# COMPACT_ATOMS: atom_id res chain seq x y z
N MET A 1 6.79 5.32 -12.21
CA MET A 1 6.81 4.19 -13.19
C MET A 1 5.99 4.58 -14.41
N LYS A 2 6.67 4.83 -15.52
CA LYS A 2 6.01 5.41 -16.72
C LYS A 2 4.82 4.60 -17.25
N LEU A 3 4.92 3.28 -17.27
CA LEU A 3 3.84 2.40 -17.73
C LEU A 3 2.55 2.59 -16.87
N LEU A 4 2.69 2.75 -15.57
CA LEU A 4 1.56 2.99 -14.66
C LEU A 4 0.97 4.39 -14.85
N GLU A 5 1.80 5.41 -15.00
CA GLU A 5 1.37 6.80 -15.23
C GLU A 5 0.58 6.92 -16.54
N GLU A 6 1.07 6.29 -17.62
CA GLU A 6 0.36 6.22 -18.91
C GLU A 6 -1.00 5.51 -18.77
N ARG A 7 -1.05 4.43 -17.98
CA ARG A 7 -2.30 3.70 -17.69
C ARG A 7 -3.29 4.55 -16.90
N ILE A 8 -2.80 5.28 -15.89
CA ILE A 8 -3.63 6.19 -15.09
C ILE A 8 -4.19 7.31 -15.97
N LYS A 9 -3.38 7.93 -16.83
CA LYS A 9 -3.85 8.98 -17.75
C LYS A 9 -4.90 8.48 -18.73
N LYS A 10 -4.74 7.25 -19.23
CA LYS A 10 -5.64 6.66 -20.21
C LYS A 10 -6.99 6.23 -19.62
N ASP A 11 -6.97 5.55 -18.48
CA ASP A 11 -8.12 4.81 -17.95
C ASP A 11 -8.56 5.31 -16.55
N GLY A 12 -7.79 6.20 -15.94
CA GLY A 12 -8.15 6.83 -14.67
C GLY A 12 -9.22 7.90 -14.87
N VAL A 13 -10.09 8.04 -13.87
CA VAL A 13 -11.12 9.07 -13.85
C VAL A 13 -10.96 9.94 -12.61
N VAL A 14 -10.74 11.23 -12.82
CA VAL A 14 -10.69 12.20 -11.71
C VAL A 14 -12.10 12.62 -11.36
N LEU A 15 -12.46 12.49 -10.09
CA LEU A 15 -13.74 12.90 -9.53
C LEU A 15 -13.56 14.13 -8.63
N PRO A 16 -14.63 14.91 -8.35
CA PRO A 16 -14.58 16.03 -7.44
C PRO A 16 -14.00 15.63 -6.07
N GLY A 17 -13.25 16.55 -5.45
CA GLY A 17 -12.61 16.31 -4.15
C GLY A 17 -11.28 15.55 -4.24
N ASN A 18 -10.58 15.65 -5.35
CA ASN A 18 -9.26 15.03 -5.57
C ASN A 18 -9.29 13.50 -5.44
N VAL A 19 -10.37 12.88 -5.91
CA VAL A 19 -10.52 11.43 -5.92
C VAL A 19 -10.15 10.89 -7.30
N LEU A 20 -9.17 9.99 -7.33
CA LEU A 20 -8.81 9.24 -8.53
C LEU A 20 -9.45 7.85 -8.48
N LYS A 21 -10.20 7.51 -9.53
CA LYS A 21 -10.82 6.22 -9.71
C LYS A 21 -10.03 5.41 -10.74
N VAL A 22 -9.48 4.27 -10.32
CA VAL A 22 -8.65 3.35 -11.12
C VAL A 22 -9.26 1.95 -11.19
N ASN A 23 -10.59 1.88 -11.19
CA ASN A 23 -11.34 0.64 -11.08
C ASN A 23 -11.11 -0.33 -12.25
N GLN A 24 -10.66 0.17 -13.40
CA GLN A 24 -10.51 -0.62 -14.61
C GLN A 24 -9.27 -1.53 -14.59
N PHE A 25 -8.31 -1.28 -13.68
CA PHE A 25 -7.05 -2.04 -13.68
C PHE A 25 -6.46 -2.34 -12.30
N LEU A 26 -6.96 -1.69 -11.23
CA LEU A 26 -6.39 -1.84 -9.87
C LEU A 26 -7.41 -2.25 -8.81
N ASN A 27 -8.53 -1.51 -8.68
CA ASN A 27 -9.36 -1.59 -7.47
C ASN A 27 -10.64 -2.42 -7.63
N HIS A 28 -11.06 -2.75 -8.87
CA HIS A 28 -12.26 -3.55 -9.12
C HIS A 28 -11.99 -4.63 -10.16
N GLN A 29 -11.63 -4.24 -11.38
CA GLN A 29 -10.99 -5.13 -12.32
C GLN A 29 -9.48 -5.03 -12.12
N ILE A 30 -8.81 -6.16 -12.06
CA ILE A 30 -7.35 -6.23 -11.92
C ILE A 30 -6.75 -6.58 -13.28
N ASP A 31 -5.78 -5.79 -13.72
CA ASP A 31 -4.94 -6.12 -14.86
C ASP A 31 -3.72 -6.90 -14.36
N PRO A 32 -3.69 -8.23 -14.55
CA PRO A 32 -2.65 -9.06 -13.94
C PRO A 32 -1.26 -8.82 -14.54
N GLU A 33 -1.17 -8.43 -15.80
CA GLU A 33 0.12 -8.13 -16.44
C GLU A 33 0.71 -6.83 -15.86
N LEU A 34 -0.11 -5.80 -15.72
CA LEU A 34 0.30 -4.55 -15.07
C LEU A 34 0.70 -4.79 -13.61
N MET A 35 -0.07 -5.60 -12.86
CA MET A 35 0.28 -5.96 -11.47
C MET A 35 1.61 -6.69 -11.39
N TYR A 36 1.87 -7.61 -12.31
CA TYR A 36 3.15 -8.32 -12.36
C TYR A 36 4.32 -7.36 -12.61
N LYS A 37 4.17 -6.40 -13.54
CA LYS A 37 5.18 -5.36 -13.80
C LYS A 37 5.42 -4.45 -12.59
N MET A 38 4.39 -4.13 -11.83
CA MET A 38 4.54 -3.41 -10.55
C MET A 38 5.31 -4.26 -9.53
N GLY A 39 5.03 -5.56 -9.45
CA GLY A 39 5.76 -6.49 -8.59
C GLY A 39 7.24 -6.59 -8.95
N GLU A 40 7.57 -6.64 -10.25
CA GLU A 40 8.96 -6.61 -10.73
C GLU A 40 9.66 -5.30 -10.33
N GLU A 41 8.96 -4.17 -10.44
CA GLU A 41 9.53 -2.87 -10.10
C GLU A 41 9.77 -2.72 -8.59
N PHE A 42 8.82 -3.13 -7.75
CA PHE A 42 9.04 -3.16 -6.29
C PHE A 42 10.19 -4.09 -5.91
N ALA A 43 10.26 -5.28 -6.50
CA ALA A 43 11.36 -6.20 -6.25
C ALA A 43 12.72 -5.60 -6.64
N ARG A 44 12.78 -4.84 -7.74
CA ARG A 44 13.99 -4.11 -8.17
C ARG A 44 14.37 -3.00 -7.19
N LEU A 45 13.39 -2.21 -6.76
CA LEU A 45 13.60 -1.06 -5.85
C LEU A 45 14.12 -1.52 -4.47
N PHE A 46 13.60 -2.62 -3.96
CA PHE A 46 13.96 -3.15 -2.63
C PHE A 46 14.94 -4.33 -2.67
N LYS A 47 15.64 -4.56 -3.79
CA LYS A 47 16.53 -5.72 -4.00
C LYS A 47 17.66 -5.86 -2.99
N ASP A 48 18.12 -4.73 -2.42
CA ASP A 48 19.25 -4.68 -1.49
C ASP A 48 18.78 -4.76 -0.02
N GLU A 49 17.46 -4.84 0.21
CA GLU A 49 16.88 -4.97 1.54
C GLU A 49 16.69 -6.44 1.91
N GLU A 50 17.04 -6.79 3.14
CA GLU A 50 16.74 -8.12 3.69
C GLU A 50 15.27 -8.19 4.11
N ILE A 51 14.40 -8.62 3.19
CA ILE A 51 12.95 -8.74 3.44
C ILE A 51 12.62 -10.22 3.57
N THR A 52 11.85 -10.57 4.60
CA THR A 52 11.37 -11.93 4.83
C THR A 52 9.88 -12.08 4.55
N LYS A 53 9.13 -10.97 4.54
CA LYS A 53 7.67 -10.99 4.43
C LYS A 53 7.12 -9.69 3.85
N ILE A 54 6.05 -9.80 3.08
CA ILE A 54 5.30 -8.63 2.60
C ILE A 54 4.02 -8.52 3.43
N ILE A 55 3.65 -7.29 3.79
CA ILE A 55 2.41 -6.99 4.51
C ILE A 55 1.62 -5.90 3.78
N THR A 56 0.30 -6.05 3.75
CA THR A 56 -0.63 -5.08 3.16
C THR A 56 -1.93 -5.00 3.94
N VAL A 57 -2.86 -4.17 3.50
CA VAL A 57 -4.23 -4.09 4.04
C VAL A 57 -5.24 -4.54 2.99
N GLU A 58 -6.25 -5.31 3.39
CA GLU A 58 -7.35 -5.62 2.48
C GLU A 58 -8.09 -4.31 2.07
N SER A 59 -8.56 -4.19 0.84
CA SER A 59 -8.55 -5.22 -0.19
C SER A 59 -7.63 -4.89 -1.37
N SER A 60 -7.53 -3.63 -1.80
CA SER A 60 -6.89 -3.23 -3.07
C SER A 60 -5.36 -3.38 -3.07
N GLY A 61 -4.72 -3.31 -1.89
CA GLY A 61 -3.28 -3.57 -1.74
C GLY A 61 -2.88 -5.04 -1.93
N ILE A 62 -3.83 -5.98 -1.86
CA ILE A 62 -3.54 -7.42 -1.95
C ILE A 62 -2.95 -7.80 -3.31
N ALA A 63 -3.53 -7.30 -4.41
CA ALA A 63 -3.07 -7.67 -5.74
C ALA A 63 -1.61 -7.27 -6.02
N PRO A 64 -1.18 -6.01 -5.84
CA PRO A 64 0.22 -5.63 -6.01
C PRO A 64 1.14 -6.32 -5.00
N ALA A 65 0.70 -6.54 -3.75
CA ALA A 65 1.48 -7.24 -2.74
C ALA A 65 1.74 -8.72 -3.14
N VAL A 66 0.72 -9.42 -3.66
CA VAL A 66 0.86 -10.81 -4.12
C VAL A 66 1.82 -10.91 -5.29
N MET A 67 1.75 -9.99 -6.26
CA MET A 67 2.68 -10.00 -7.39
C MET A 67 4.12 -9.68 -6.97
N THR A 68 4.30 -8.74 -6.03
CA THR A 68 5.61 -8.49 -5.41
C THR A 68 6.13 -9.72 -4.68
N GLY A 69 5.28 -10.38 -3.89
CA GLY A 69 5.61 -11.64 -3.21
C GLY A 69 5.99 -12.77 -4.16
N LEU A 70 5.29 -12.87 -5.28
CA LEU A 70 5.59 -13.86 -6.31
C LEU A 70 7.01 -13.65 -6.89
N VAL A 71 7.34 -12.41 -7.25
CA VAL A 71 8.66 -12.08 -7.83
C VAL A 71 9.77 -12.25 -6.79
N MET A 72 9.58 -11.77 -5.57
CA MET A 72 10.56 -11.87 -4.48
C MET A 72 10.60 -13.24 -3.82
N LYS A 73 9.64 -14.15 -4.13
CA LYS A 73 9.46 -15.48 -3.52
C LYS A 73 9.26 -15.38 -2.00
N LEU A 74 8.46 -14.41 -1.56
CA LEU A 74 8.16 -14.13 -0.16
C LEU A 74 6.68 -14.35 0.15
N PRO A 75 6.35 -14.79 1.38
CA PRO A 75 4.98 -14.85 1.84
C PRO A 75 4.37 -13.46 1.95
N VAL A 76 3.06 -13.38 1.71
CA VAL A 76 2.27 -12.15 1.82
C VAL A 76 1.22 -12.32 2.91
N VAL A 77 1.19 -11.39 3.87
CA VAL A 77 0.18 -11.30 4.90
C VAL A 77 -0.64 -10.04 4.67
N PHE A 78 -1.95 -10.12 4.81
CA PHE A 78 -2.78 -8.92 4.76
C PHE A 78 -3.56 -8.72 6.06
N ALA A 79 -3.56 -7.48 6.54
CA ALA A 79 -4.39 -7.06 7.65
C ALA A 79 -5.86 -7.02 7.22
N ARG A 80 -6.74 -7.64 8.00
CA ARG A 80 -8.17 -7.72 7.71
C ARG A 80 -8.94 -6.59 8.38
N LYS A 81 -9.86 -5.97 7.66
CA LYS A 81 -10.75 -4.92 8.18
C LYS A 81 -11.95 -5.47 8.95
N HIS A 82 -12.27 -6.74 8.75
CA HIS A 82 -13.40 -7.38 9.42
C HIS A 82 -12.92 -8.47 10.38
N LYS A 83 -13.48 -8.48 11.59
CA LYS A 83 -13.25 -9.58 12.54
C LYS A 83 -13.78 -10.86 11.92
N SER A 84 -12.93 -11.85 11.71
CA SER A 84 -13.36 -13.19 11.39
C SER A 84 -13.97 -13.82 12.65
N LEU A 85 -15.10 -14.46 12.54
CA LEU A 85 -15.72 -15.23 13.66
C LEU A 85 -14.81 -16.34 14.18
N THR A 86 -13.81 -16.74 13.38
CA THR A 86 -12.86 -17.82 13.72
C THR A 86 -11.53 -17.33 14.29
N LEU A 87 -11.32 -16.00 14.39
CA LEU A 87 -10.07 -15.38 14.85
C LEU A 87 -10.38 -14.44 16.02
N VAL A 88 -10.71 -14.98 17.20
CA VAL A 88 -11.13 -14.15 18.35
C VAL A 88 -9.97 -13.83 19.30
N ASP A 89 -8.93 -14.69 19.42
CA ASP A 89 -8.00 -14.65 20.54
C ASP A 89 -6.54 -14.69 20.16
N ASN A 90 -6.00 -14.11 19.23
CA ASN A 90 -4.54 -14.03 19.02
C ASN A 90 -4.18 -13.06 17.90
N LEU A 91 -4.66 -11.82 18.03
CA LEU A 91 -4.52 -10.81 16.97
C LEU A 91 -3.66 -9.65 17.45
N TYR A 92 -2.83 -9.13 16.54
CA TYR A 92 -2.41 -7.74 16.60
C TYR A 92 -3.51 -6.90 15.94
N THR A 93 -3.89 -5.80 16.56
CA THR A 93 -4.94 -4.92 16.06
C THR A 93 -4.48 -3.47 16.06
N SER A 94 -5.01 -2.69 15.12
CA SER A 94 -4.86 -1.25 15.09
C SER A 94 -6.11 -0.59 14.52
N ASP A 95 -6.46 0.56 15.05
CA ASP A 95 -7.53 1.37 14.51
C ASP A 95 -7.02 2.27 13.38
N VAL A 96 -7.80 2.32 12.30
CA VAL A 96 -7.51 3.11 11.09
C VAL A 96 -8.72 3.97 10.79
N TYR A 97 -8.54 5.29 10.79
CA TYR A 97 -9.59 6.21 10.43
C TYR A 97 -9.71 6.37 8.91
N SER A 98 -10.91 6.15 8.39
CA SER A 98 -11.21 6.40 6.98
C SER A 98 -11.80 7.80 6.80
N TYR A 99 -11.02 8.71 6.22
CA TYR A 99 -11.47 10.06 5.92
C TYR A 99 -12.62 10.10 4.91
N THR A 100 -12.60 9.19 3.93
CA THR A 100 -13.63 9.09 2.90
C THR A 100 -14.98 8.62 3.46
N LYS A 101 -14.95 7.62 4.36
CA LYS A 101 -16.16 7.05 4.97
C LYS A 101 -16.51 7.67 6.32
N LYS A 102 -15.61 8.49 6.89
CA LYS A 102 -15.71 9.07 8.24
C LYS A 102 -16.00 8.04 9.34
N VAL A 103 -15.38 6.88 9.24
CA VAL A 103 -15.50 5.79 10.20
C VAL A 103 -14.13 5.27 10.59
N THR A 104 -14.01 4.81 11.83
CA THR A 104 -12.83 4.07 12.28
C THR A 104 -13.05 2.58 12.06
N ASN A 105 -12.12 1.95 11.37
CA ASN A 105 -12.09 0.50 11.18
C ASN A 105 -10.93 -0.08 11.96
N THR A 106 -11.14 -1.19 12.62
CA THR A 106 -10.05 -1.96 13.22
C THR A 106 -9.48 -2.91 12.18
N ILE A 107 -8.19 -2.84 11.94
CA ILE A 107 -7.47 -3.84 11.14
C ILE A 107 -6.77 -4.84 12.05
N SER A 108 -6.62 -6.08 11.60
CA SER A 108 -6.06 -7.16 12.41
C SER A 108 -5.20 -8.12 11.61
N VAL A 109 -4.15 -8.64 12.27
CA VAL A 109 -3.26 -9.70 11.77
C VAL A 109 -3.13 -10.78 12.84
N ASP A 110 -3.24 -12.04 12.44
CA ASP A 110 -3.00 -13.17 13.33
C ASP A 110 -1.51 -13.24 13.73
N LYS A 111 -1.24 -13.33 15.04
CA LYS A 111 0.12 -13.36 15.61
C LYS A 111 0.98 -14.50 15.10
N ARG A 112 0.37 -15.57 14.61
CA ARG A 112 1.10 -16.70 14.01
C ARG A 112 1.82 -16.32 12.71
N PHE A 113 1.35 -15.28 12.01
CA PHE A 113 1.85 -14.87 10.70
C PHE A 113 2.74 -13.63 10.72
N LEU A 114 2.93 -13.02 11.88
CA LEU A 114 3.83 -11.87 12.04
C LEU A 114 4.54 -11.96 13.40
N THR A 115 5.86 -12.02 13.36
CA THR A 115 6.71 -12.21 14.54
C THR A 115 7.86 -11.21 14.58
N SER A 116 8.60 -11.17 15.68
CA SER A 116 9.79 -10.32 15.83
C SER A 116 10.96 -10.69 14.92
N ASP A 117 10.93 -11.88 14.32
CA ASP A 117 11.98 -12.30 13.37
C ASP A 117 11.70 -11.81 11.94
N ASP A 118 10.52 -11.23 11.71
CA ASP A 118 10.14 -10.75 10.38
C ASP A 118 10.74 -9.38 10.07
N LYS A 119 11.28 -9.30 8.85
CA LYS A 119 11.70 -8.06 8.20
C LYS A 119 10.71 -7.77 7.08
N VAL A 120 9.83 -6.80 7.28
CA VAL A 120 8.66 -6.60 6.43
C VAL A 120 8.82 -5.48 5.41
N LEU A 121 8.30 -5.71 4.21
CA LEU A 121 8.00 -4.70 3.21
C LEU A 121 6.50 -4.46 3.22
N ILE A 122 6.08 -3.22 3.44
CA ILE A 122 4.68 -2.82 3.35
C ILE A 122 4.39 -2.47 1.89
N ILE A 123 3.34 -3.05 1.30
CA ILE A 123 2.86 -2.69 -0.05
C ILE A 123 1.40 -2.24 0.08
N ASP A 124 1.05 -1.09 -0.52
CA ASP A 124 -0.33 -0.63 -0.57
C ASP A 124 -0.67 0.03 -1.91
N ASP A 125 -1.96 0.14 -2.23
CA ASP A 125 -2.43 0.69 -3.50
C ASP A 125 -2.35 2.22 -3.55
N PHE A 126 -2.81 2.91 -2.50
CA PHE A 126 -2.81 4.36 -2.41
C PHE A 126 -2.18 4.88 -1.12
N LEU A 127 -1.36 5.91 -1.26
CA LEU A 127 -0.91 6.74 -0.14
C LEU A 127 -1.54 8.14 -0.25
N ALA A 128 -2.46 8.41 0.65
CA ALA A 128 -3.14 9.70 0.80
C ALA A 128 -2.79 10.30 2.17
N ASN A 129 -3.64 10.13 3.16
CA ASN A 129 -3.39 10.60 4.53
C ASN A 129 -2.54 9.65 5.39
N GLY A 130 -2.12 8.50 4.85
CA GLY A 130 -1.22 7.57 5.51
C GLY A 130 -1.83 6.72 6.64
N GLN A 131 -3.16 6.75 6.84
CA GLN A 131 -3.80 6.05 7.96
C GLN A 131 -3.65 4.53 7.89
N ALA A 132 -3.75 3.95 6.69
CA ALA A 132 -3.56 2.50 6.50
C ALA A 132 -2.13 2.08 6.85
N VAL A 133 -1.14 2.82 6.34
CA VAL A 133 0.28 2.57 6.64
C VAL A 133 0.57 2.74 8.13
N GLN A 134 0.02 3.79 8.76
CA GLN A 134 0.16 3.98 10.22
C GLN A 134 -0.43 2.81 11.01
N GLY A 135 -1.57 2.29 10.56
CA GLY A 135 -2.17 1.09 11.18
C GLY A 135 -1.27 -0.15 11.07
N ILE A 136 -0.63 -0.35 9.91
CA ILE A 136 0.35 -1.43 9.73
C ILE A 136 1.61 -1.19 10.58
N PHE A 137 2.08 0.04 10.69
CA PHE A 137 3.20 0.38 11.58
C PHE A 137 2.91 -0.05 13.02
N ASN A 138 1.73 0.28 13.55
CA ASN A 138 1.32 -0.10 14.90
C ASN A 138 1.28 -1.63 15.09
N ILE A 139 0.82 -2.35 14.07
CA ILE A 139 0.80 -3.83 14.07
C ILE A 139 2.22 -4.40 14.07
N CYS A 140 3.12 -3.88 13.24
CA CYS A 140 4.52 -4.30 13.20
C CYS A 140 5.24 -4.01 14.53
N ASP A 141 5.00 -2.84 15.12
CA ASP A 141 5.55 -2.49 16.43
C ASP A 141 5.07 -3.45 17.52
N ALA A 142 3.78 -3.77 17.54
CA ALA A 142 3.21 -4.73 18.51
C ALA A 142 3.76 -6.15 18.31
N ALA A 143 4.13 -6.52 17.08
CA ALA A 143 4.77 -7.80 16.77
C ALA A 143 6.28 -7.80 17.05
N GLY A 144 6.91 -6.64 17.15
CA GLY A 144 8.35 -6.48 17.19
C GLY A 144 9.03 -6.69 15.82
N ALA A 145 8.25 -6.69 14.73
CA ALA A 145 8.75 -6.89 13.37
C ALA A 145 9.48 -5.63 12.86
N GLU A 146 10.59 -5.83 12.16
CA GLU A 146 11.37 -4.75 11.56
C GLU A 146 10.75 -4.31 10.23
N ILE A 147 10.51 -3.01 10.04
CA ILE A 147 10.00 -2.46 8.79
C ILE A 147 11.17 -2.01 7.92
N LYS A 148 11.36 -2.66 6.77
CA LYS A 148 12.46 -2.39 5.82
C LYS A 148 12.09 -1.33 4.79
N GLY A 149 10.81 -1.14 4.53
CA GLY A 149 10.36 -0.13 3.58
C GLY A 149 8.85 -0.15 3.35
N VAL A 150 8.40 0.84 2.62
CA VAL A 150 7.02 1.01 2.15
C VAL A 150 7.03 1.20 0.64
N GLY A 151 6.32 0.35 -0.08
CA GLY A 151 6.07 0.46 -1.51
C GLY A 151 4.63 0.85 -1.78
N ILE A 152 4.41 1.92 -2.53
CA ILE A 152 3.10 2.46 -2.83
C ILE A 152 2.88 2.47 -4.34
N VAL A 153 1.71 1.99 -4.79
CA VAL A 153 1.37 2.02 -6.21
C VAL A 153 1.12 3.47 -6.66
N ILE A 154 0.24 4.20 -5.96
CA ILE A 154 -0.12 5.59 -6.30
C ILE A 154 -0.04 6.46 -5.04
N GLU A 155 0.87 7.41 -5.06
CA GLU A 155 1.01 8.42 -4.00
C GLU A 155 0.36 9.75 -4.43
N LYS A 156 -0.28 10.42 -3.48
CA LYS A 156 -0.72 11.82 -3.61
C LYS A 156 0.20 12.69 -2.77
N SER A 157 1.24 13.28 -3.38
CA SER A 157 2.30 13.99 -2.66
C SER A 157 1.82 15.27 -1.95
N PHE A 158 0.68 15.82 -2.36
CA PHE A 158 0.03 16.95 -1.72
C PHE A 158 -0.72 16.59 -0.43
N GLN A 159 -0.63 15.35 0.05
CA GLN A 159 -1.23 14.88 1.31
C GLN A 159 -0.16 14.38 2.28
N GLU A 160 -0.55 14.20 3.55
CA GLU A 160 0.39 13.99 4.67
C GLU A 160 1.01 12.58 4.74
N GLY A 161 0.56 11.63 3.91
CA GLY A 161 0.96 10.23 4.05
C GLY A 161 2.45 9.98 3.94
N ALA A 162 3.12 10.61 2.97
CA ALA A 162 4.57 10.48 2.80
C ALA A 162 5.34 11.02 4.03
N LYS A 163 4.86 12.13 4.61
CA LYS A 163 5.47 12.71 5.80
C LYS A 163 5.47 11.74 6.99
N ILE A 164 4.38 11.01 7.21
CA ILE A 164 4.28 10.00 8.28
C ILE A 164 5.37 8.93 8.14
N ILE A 165 5.65 8.50 6.92
CA ILE A 165 6.67 7.47 6.62
C ILE A 165 8.07 8.04 6.81
N HIS A 166 8.33 9.25 6.31
CA HIS A 166 9.63 9.92 6.44
C HIS A 166 9.97 10.29 7.88
N ASP A 167 9.00 10.78 8.65
CA ASP A 167 9.18 11.11 10.08
C ASP A 167 9.58 9.88 10.90
N ARG A 168 9.21 8.68 10.43
CA ARG A 168 9.61 7.41 11.02
C ARG A 168 10.98 6.90 10.55
N GLY A 169 11.60 7.58 9.59
CA GLY A 169 12.89 7.18 9.00
C GLY A 169 12.80 5.92 8.13
N VAL A 170 11.60 5.58 7.65
CA VAL A 170 11.37 4.41 6.79
C VAL A 170 11.47 4.83 5.32
N ARG A 171 12.12 3.98 4.51
CA ARG A 171 12.23 4.18 3.07
C ARG A 171 10.87 4.06 2.40
N LEU A 172 10.51 5.06 1.59
CA LEU A 172 9.30 5.08 0.74
C LEU A 172 9.68 5.03 -0.73
N GLU A 173 9.03 4.13 -1.48
CA GLU A 173 9.13 4.06 -2.93
C GLU A 173 7.72 4.03 -3.51
N SER A 174 7.41 5.01 -4.35
CA SER A 174 6.09 5.12 -5.00
C SER A 174 6.21 4.97 -6.51
N LEU A 175 5.36 4.12 -7.12
CA LEU A 175 5.44 3.83 -8.56
C LEU A 175 4.88 4.96 -9.42
N ALA A 176 3.89 5.68 -8.92
CA ALA A 176 3.35 6.90 -9.53
C ALA A 176 3.10 7.93 -8.43
N VAL A 177 3.65 9.13 -8.58
CA VAL A 177 3.51 10.22 -7.60
C VAL A 177 2.70 11.34 -8.24
N ILE A 178 1.47 11.53 -7.77
CA ILE A 178 0.56 12.56 -8.24
C ILE A 178 0.84 13.85 -7.49
N SER A 179 1.18 14.90 -8.24
CA SER A 179 1.45 16.25 -7.70
C SER A 179 0.19 17.11 -7.60
N SER A 180 -0.74 16.97 -8.54
CA SER A 180 -2.02 17.71 -8.53
C SER A 180 -3.08 17.06 -9.42
N PHE A 181 -4.30 17.58 -9.27
CA PHE A 181 -5.41 17.34 -10.19
C PHE A 181 -5.92 18.70 -10.68
N ASP A 182 -5.75 18.96 -11.96
CA ASP A 182 -6.22 20.20 -12.61
C ASP A 182 -7.05 19.86 -13.84
N ASP A 183 -8.17 20.55 -14.04
CA ASP A 183 -9.09 20.35 -15.19
C ASP A 183 -9.49 18.88 -15.42
N ASN A 184 -9.72 18.12 -14.35
CA ASN A 184 -9.98 16.67 -14.37
C ASN A 184 -8.84 15.82 -14.94
N GLN A 185 -7.62 16.34 -14.96
CA GLN A 185 -6.42 15.63 -15.36
C GLN A 185 -5.52 15.33 -14.17
N VAL A 186 -4.72 14.29 -14.32
CA VAL A 186 -3.72 13.88 -13.34
C VAL A 186 -2.36 14.42 -13.77
N HIS A 187 -1.68 15.12 -12.88
CA HIS A 187 -0.31 15.56 -13.06
C HIS A 187 0.61 14.79 -12.13
N PHE A 188 1.72 14.31 -12.66
CA PHE A 188 2.72 13.56 -11.91
C PHE A 188 3.93 14.43 -11.57
N GLU A 189 4.66 14.06 -10.52
CA GLU A 189 5.94 14.72 -10.22
C GLU A 189 6.96 14.47 -11.33
N GLY A 190 7.71 15.53 -11.70
CA GLY A 190 8.71 15.47 -12.76
C GLY A 190 8.16 15.53 -14.21
N GLU A 191 6.88 15.80 -14.39
CA GLU A 191 6.32 16.19 -15.70
C GLU A 191 6.55 17.69 -15.90
N GLU A 192 7.27 18.05 -16.97
CA GLU A 192 7.39 19.42 -17.48
C GLU A 192 6.21 19.77 -18.40
#